data_53b450b54c94b5fa6b116a274fa24f59
#
_entry.id   53b450b54c94b5fa6b116a274fa24f59
#
_cell.length_a   1.000
_cell.length_b   1.000
_cell.length_c   1.000
_cell.angle_alpha   90.00
_cell.angle_beta   90.00
_cell.angle_gamma   90.00
#
_symmetry.space_group_name_H-M   'P 1'
#
loop_
_entity.id
_entity.type
_entity.pdbx_description
1 polymer ?
#
loop_
_entity_poly.entity_id
_entity_poly.type
_entity_poly.pdbx_seq_one_letter_code
_entity_poly.pdbx_strand_id
1 'polypeptide(L)'
;VVGACFFLLVLFAALTSSISLMETVASVFIDRFKMSRPKATGVTFICSVLIGVTVCLGYNVWYFEATLPNGATGQQILDVLDYVSNSILMPIVAILTCVLIGWVAKPEYVVDEVKQGIGNKKFRREKLYVVMMKFIAPVLLFLIFLQAFNVFSFLK
;
A
#
# COMPACT_ATOMS: atom_id res chain seq x y z
N VAL A 1 -14.42 -4.27 31.45
CA VAL A 1 -13.19 -3.46 31.46
C VAL A 1 -12.26 -3.91 30.31
N VAL A 2 -11.89 -5.20 30.24
CA VAL A 2 -10.93 -5.72 29.22
C VAL A 2 -11.43 -5.46 27.77
N GLY A 3 -12.70 -5.71 27.48
CA GLY A 3 -13.29 -5.44 26.16
C GLY A 3 -13.27 -3.96 25.78
N ALA A 4 -13.57 -3.07 26.73
CA ALA A 4 -13.50 -1.63 26.50
C ALA A 4 -12.08 -1.17 26.18
N CYS A 5 -11.07 -1.68 26.91
CA CYS A 5 -9.66 -1.39 26.62
C CYS A 5 -9.25 -1.88 25.23
N PHE A 6 -9.69 -3.06 24.83
CA PHE A 6 -9.42 -3.60 23.49
C PHE A 6 -10.00 -2.70 22.39
N PHE A 7 -11.27 -2.32 22.49
CA PHE A 7 -11.88 -1.43 21.49
C PHE A 7 -11.25 -0.04 21.44
N LEU A 8 -10.83 0.51 22.58
CA LEU A 8 -10.08 1.76 22.62
C LEU A 8 -8.72 1.63 21.91
N LEU A 9 -7.99 0.55 22.14
CA LEU A 9 -6.73 0.31 21.43
C LEU A 9 -6.93 0.19 19.92
N VAL A 10 -7.94 -0.53 19.47
CA VAL A 10 -8.30 -0.65 18.06
C VAL A 10 -8.66 0.71 17.48
N LEU A 11 -9.45 1.51 18.19
CA LEU A 11 -9.82 2.87 17.78
C LEU A 11 -8.58 3.77 17.61
N PHE A 12 -7.66 3.78 18.58
CA PHE A 12 -6.44 4.57 18.48
C PHE A 12 -5.54 4.09 17.34
N ALA A 13 -5.41 2.78 17.15
CA ALA A 13 -4.65 2.22 16.03
C ALA A 13 -5.24 2.63 14.67
N ALA A 14 -6.56 2.58 14.53
CA ALA A 14 -7.25 3.02 13.32
C ALA A 14 -7.09 4.53 13.06
N LEU A 15 -7.22 5.36 14.09
CA LEU A 15 -7.05 6.81 14.00
C LEU A 15 -5.62 7.19 13.57
N THR A 16 -4.60 6.61 14.19
CA THR A 16 -3.20 6.91 13.85
C THR A 16 -2.87 6.51 12.42
N SER A 17 -3.35 5.33 11.97
CA SER A 17 -3.18 4.88 10.59
C SER A 17 -3.89 5.79 9.60
N SER A 18 -5.12 6.21 9.89
CA SER A 18 -5.90 7.12 9.04
C SER A 18 -5.22 8.47 8.88
N ILE A 19 -4.68 9.04 9.98
CA ILE A 19 -3.96 10.31 9.95
C ILE A 19 -2.71 10.20 9.07
N SER A 20 -1.94 9.12 9.19
CA SER A 20 -0.74 8.89 8.39
C SER A 20 -1.05 8.76 6.91
N LEU A 21 -2.12 8.05 6.54
CA LEU A 21 -2.57 7.93 5.15
C LEU A 21 -3.03 9.27 4.59
N MET A 22 -3.82 10.04 5.36
CA MET A 22 -4.24 11.38 4.96
C MET A 22 -3.05 12.33 4.74
N GLU A 23 -2.06 12.31 5.62
CA GLU A 23 -0.86 13.14 5.50
C GLU A 23 -0.06 12.76 4.24
N THR A 24 0.07 11.46 3.94
CA THR A 24 0.76 10.99 2.73
C THR A 24 0.07 11.50 1.47
N VAL A 25 -1.25 11.39 1.37
CA VAL A 25 -2.01 11.88 0.21
C VAL A 25 -1.97 13.41 0.13
N ALA A 26 -2.14 14.10 1.26
CA ALA A 26 -2.06 15.56 1.32
C ALA A 26 -0.68 16.07 0.88
N SER A 27 0.40 15.38 1.25
CA SER A 27 1.76 15.73 0.82
C SER A 27 1.90 15.67 -0.70
N VAL A 28 1.34 14.65 -1.35
CA VAL A 28 1.34 14.55 -2.82
C VAL A 28 0.62 15.76 -3.46
N PHE A 29 -0.51 16.17 -2.92
CA PHE A 29 -1.22 17.37 -3.40
C PHE A 29 -0.42 18.64 -3.21
N ILE A 30 0.27 18.78 -2.07
CA ILE A 30 1.13 19.94 -1.81
C ILE A 30 2.29 19.96 -2.81
N ASP A 31 2.98 18.85 -2.99
CA ASP A 31 4.18 18.77 -3.84
C ASP A 31 3.84 18.92 -5.33
N ARG A 32 2.79 18.26 -5.78
CA ARG A 32 2.41 18.23 -7.19
C ARG A 32 1.69 19.49 -7.64
N PHE A 33 0.73 19.97 -6.84
CA PHE A 33 -0.13 21.11 -7.20
C PHE A 33 0.25 22.40 -6.48
N LYS A 34 1.29 22.37 -5.64
CA LYS A 34 1.74 23.52 -4.82
C LYS A 34 0.62 24.17 -4.01
N MET A 35 -0.29 23.32 -3.53
CA MET A 35 -1.42 23.77 -2.73
C MET A 35 -0.97 24.09 -1.31
N SER A 36 -1.66 25.04 -0.64
CA SER A 36 -1.45 25.24 0.79
C SER A 36 -1.94 24.03 1.60
N ARG A 37 -1.25 23.73 2.69
CA ARG A 37 -1.53 22.58 3.55
C ARG A 37 -3.02 22.42 3.94
N PRO A 38 -3.72 23.49 4.41
CA PRO A 38 -5.14 23.36 4.76
C PRO A 38 -6.03 23.02 3.58
N LYS A 39 -5.73 23.52 2.37
CA LYS A 39 -6.48 23.19 1.15
C LYS A 39 -6.26 21.73 0.74
N ALA A 40 -5.01 21.24 0.75
CA ALA A 40 -4.67 19.87 0.43
C ALA A 40 -5.37 18.88 1.39
N THR A 41 -5.29 19.15 2.69
CA THR A 41 -5.98 18.33 3.70
C THR A 41 -7.48 18.36 3.54
N GLY A 42 -8.07 19.53 3.26
CA GLY A 42 -9.51 19.66 3.01
C GLY A 42 -9.98 18.86 1.79
N VAL A 43 -9.25 18.91 0.68
CA VAL A 43 -9.56 18.12 -0.53
C VAL A 43 -9.47 16.62 -0.23
N THR A 44 -8.38 16.19 0.43
CA THR A 44 -8.20 14.78 0.80
C THR A 44 -9.33 14.30 1.71
N PHE A 45 -9.72 15.11 2.69
CA PHE A 45 -10.84 14.78 3.59
C PHE A 45 -12.16 14.63 2.83
N ILE A 46 -12.51 15.58 1.97
CA ILE A 46 -13.75 15.53 1.17
C ILE A 46 -13.76 14.29 0.29
N CYS A 47 -12.66 13.99 -0.41
CA CYS A 47 -12.55 12.78 -1.24
C CYS A 47 -12.72 11.51 -0.40
N SER A 48 -12.08 11.44 0.77
CA SER A 48 -12.19 10.28 1.67
C SER A 48 -13.61 10.08 2.18
N VAL A 49 -14.32 11.17 2.53
CA VAL A 49 -15.71 11.11 2.97
C VAL A 49 -16.63 10.64 1.83
N LEU A 50 -16.45 11.16 0.62
CA LEU A 50 -17.26 10.74 -0.54
C LEU A 50 -17.08 9.25 -0.83
N ILE A 51 -15.84 8.76 -0.86
CA ILE A 51 -15.56 7.32 -1.06
C ILE A 51 -16.16 6.50 0.10
N GLY A 52 -15.97 6.94 1.34
CA GLY A 52 -16.50 6.26 2.52
C GLY A 52 -18.02 6.15 2.51
N VAL A 53 -18.72 7.23 2.16
CA VAL A 53 -20.19 7.23 2.01
C VAL A 53 -20.62 6.26 0.90
N THR A 54 -19.94 6.26 -0.24
CA THR A 54 -20.24 5.32 -1.33
C THR A 54 -20.09 3.87 -0.89
N VAL A 55 -19.04 3.57 -0.14
CA VAL A 55 -18.81 2.22 0.42
C VAL A 55 -19.90 1.85 1.42
N CYS A 56 -20.27 2.76 2.33
CA CYS A 56 -21.33 2.51 3.31
C CYS A 56 -22.68 2.27 2.64
N LEU A 57 -23.03 3.04 1.61
CA LEU A 57 -24.26 2.87 0.84
C LEU A 57 -24.25 1.55 0.04
N GLY A 58 -23.10 1.08 -0.37
CA GLY A 58 -22.91 -0.19 -1.07
C GLY A 58 -23.37 -1.42 -0.28
N TYR A 59 -23.41 -1.33 1.05
CA TYR A 59 -23.88 -2.42 1.90
C TYR A 59 -25.41 -2.51 1.99
N ASN A 60 -26.13 -1.45 1.74
CA ASN A 60 -27.56 -1.37 2.06
C ASN A 60 -28.43 -0.88 0.90
N VAL A 61 -28.08 0.23 0.28
CA VAL A 61 -28.89 0.89 -0.75
C VAL A 61 -28.49 0.44 -2.16
N TRP A 62 -27.18 0.33 -2.40
CA TRP A 62 -26.62 -0.11 -3.67
C TRP A 62 -26.04 -1.50 -3.52
N TYR A 63 -26.88 -2.47 -3.14
CA TYR A 63 -26.43 -3.85 -3.01
C TYR A 63 -25.89 -4.35 -4.36
N PHE A 64 -24.61 -4.58 -4.40
CA PHE A 64 -23.89 -5.00 -5.60
C PHE A 64 -23.03 -6.21 -5.25
N GLU A 65 -23.21 -7.28 -5.99
CA GLU A 65 -22.37 -8.46 -5.86
C GLU A 65 -21.47 -8.56 -7.08
N ALA A 66 -20.16 -8.56 -6.84
CA ALA A 66 -19.16 -8.80 -7.87
C ALA A 66 -18.48 -10.16 -7.66
N THR A 67 -18.10 -10.79 -8.76
CA THR A 67 -17.17 -11.91 -8.75
C THR A 67 -15.76 -11.36 -9.01
N LEU A 68 -14.85 -11.61 -8.10
CA LEU A 68 -13.47 -11.18 -8.25
C LEU A 68 -12.65 -12.18 -9.07
N PRO A 69 -11.59 -11.73 -9.77
CA PRO A 69 -10.71 -12.61 -10.55
C PRO A 69 -10.03 -13.71 -9.72
N ASN A 70 -9.93 -13.53 -8.40
CA ASN A 70 -9.43 -14.54 -7.47
C ASN A 70 -10.40 -15.69 -7.19
N GLY A 71 -11.60 -15.69 -7.81
CA GLY A 71 -12.64 -16.70 -7.64
C GLY A 71 -13.58 -16.45 -6.46
N ALA A 72 -13.44 -15.37 -5.72
CA ALA A 72 -14.36 -14.98 -4.65
C ALA A 72 -15.67 -14.44 -5.26
N THR A 73 -16.81 -15.00 -4.84
CA THR A 73 -18.16 -14.61 -5.26
C THR A 73 -18.90 -13.88 -4.16
N GLY A 74 -19.88 -13.04 -4.52
CA GLY A 74 -20.69 -12.30 -3.55
C GLY A 74 -19.94 -11.17 -2.84
N GLN A 75 -18.94 -10.60 -3.50
CA GLN A 75 -18.12 -9.54 -2.93
C GLN A 75 -18.78 -8.18 -3.12
N GLN A 76 -18.72 -7.35 -2.08
CA GLN A 76 -19.29 -6.01 -2.05
C GLN A 76 -18.29 -4.95 -2.51
N ILE A 77 -18.73 -3.70 -2.60
CA ILE A 77 -17.90 -2.57 -3.07
C ILE A 77 -16.61 -2.45 -2.24
N LEU A 78 -16.68 -2.63 -0.92
CA LEU A 78 -15.50 -2.59 -0.06
C LEU A 78 -14.50 -3.67 -0.45
N ASP A 79 -14.95 -4.90 -0.65
CA ASP A 79 -14.11 -6.04 -0.99
C ASP A 79 -13.44 -5.85 -2.35
N VAL A 80 -14.17 -5.26 -3.32
CA VAL A 80 -13.61 -4.91 -4.64
C VAL A 80 -12.53 -3.85 -4.50
N LEU A 81 -12.76 -2.79 -3.72
CA LEU A 81 -11.77 -1.74 -3.49
C LEU A 81 -10.54 -2.27 -2.76
N ASP A 82 -10.76 -3.13 -1.76
CA ASP A 82 -9.67 -3.79 -1.03
C ASP A 82 -8.85 -4.70 -1.95
N TYR A 83 -9.50 -5.49 -2.78
CA TYR A 83 -8.84 -6.34 -3.76
C TYR A 83 -8.01 -5.51 -4.75
N VAL A 84 -8.56 -4.45 -5.32
CA VAL A 84 -7.84 -3.57 -6.26
C VAL A 84 -6.65 -2.91 -5.57
N SER A 85 -6.83 -2.40 -4.36
CA SER A 85 -5.78 -1.70 -3.61
C SER A 85 -4.66 -2.65 -3.17
N ASN A 86 -5.00 -3.74 -2.49
CA ASN A 86 -4.03 -4.64 -1.86
C ASN A 86 -3.49 -5.71 -2.81
N SER A 87 -4.36 -6.27 -3.67
CA SER A 87 -3.95 -7.40 -4.52
C SER A 87 -3.40 -6.96 -5.88
N ILE A 88 -3.76 -5.77 -6.37
CA ILE A 88 -3.31 -5.28 -7.68
C ILE A 88 -2.33 -4.10 -7.53
N LEU A 89 -2.77 -2.99 -6.94
CA LEU A 89 -1.97 -1.76 -6.91
C LEU A 89 -0.71 -1.90 -6.05
N MET A 90 -0.84 -2.50 -4.88
CA MET A 90 0.29 -2.63 -3.96
C MET A 90 1.46 -3.46 -4.56
N PRO A 91 1.26 -4.65 -5.13
CA PRO A 91 2.33 -5.39 -5.80
C PRO A 91 2.91 -4.65 -7.00
N ILE A 92 2.08 -3.96 -7.80
CA ILE A 92 2.56 -3.17 -8.94
C ILE A 92 3.50 -2.07 -8.47
N VAL A 93 3.09 -1.27 -7.48
CA VAL A 93 3.93 -0.20 -6.93
C VAL A 93 5.21 -0.76 -6.33
N ALA A 94 5.13 -1.88 -5.61
CA ALA A 94 6.29 -2.53 -5.03
C ALA A 94 7.28 -3.04 -6.10
N ILE A 95 6.79 -3.64 -7.19
CA ILE A 95 7.62 -4.06 -8.32
C ILE A 95 8.28 -2.84 -8.97
N LEU A 96 7.53 -1.79 -9.26
CA LEU A 96 8.07 -0.56 -9.84
C LEU A 96 9.14 0.07 -8.95
N THR A 97 8.94 0.08 -7.64
CA THR A 97 9.93 0.56 -6.66
C THR A 97 11.19 -0.31 -6.68
N CYS A 98 11.05 -1.63 -6.73
CA CYS A 98 12.19 -2.54 -6.85
C CYS A 98 12.97 -2.33 -8.15
N VAL A 99 12.27 -2.12 -9.27
CA VAL A 99 12.89 -1.82 -10.56
C VAL A 99 13.60 -0.46 -10.50
N LEU A 100 12.95 0.56 -9.96
CA LEU A 100 13.54 1.89 -9.81
C LEU A 100 14.84 1.86 -8.99
N ILE A 101 14.80 1.24 -7.81
CA ILE A 101 15.97 1.18 -6.91
C ILE A 101 17.00 0.18 -7.40
N GLY A 102 16.57 -0.98 -7.92
CA GLY A 102 17.48 -2.06 -8.31
C GLY A 102 18.20 -1.83 -9.64
N TRP A 103 17.58 -1.10 -10.59
CA TRP A 103 18.07 -0.98 -11.96
C TRP A 103 18.31 0.47 -12.40
N VAL A 104 17.45 1.42 -12.02
CA VAL A 104 17.55 2.82 -12.46
C VAL A 104 18.43 3.64 -11.51
N ALA A 105 18.08 3.72 -10.23
CA ALA A 105 18.83 4.50 -9.24
C ALA A 105 20.13 3.82 -8.78
N LYS A 106 20.26 2.52 -9.03
CA LYS A 106 21.31 1.60 -8.55
C LYS A 106 21.29 1.42 -7.02
N PRO A 107 21.42 0.17 -6.54
CA PRO A 107 21.41 -0.13 -5.10
C PRO A 107 22.51 0.56 -4.31
N GLU A 108 23.62 0.92 -4.99
CA GLU A 108 24.76 1.61 -4.40
C GLU A 108 24.36 2.96 -3.79
N TYR A 109 23.43 3.69 -4.42
CA TYR A 109 22.95 4.97 -3.89
C TYR A 109 22.35 4.82 -2.48
N VAL A 110 21.49 3.80 -2.29
CA VAL A 110 20.89 3.53 -0.98
C VAL A 110 21.94 3.01 0.02
N VAL A 111 22.89 2.19 -0.46
CA VAL A 111 23.99 1.69 0.36
C VAL A 111 24.88 2.83 0.87
N ASP A 112 25.18 3.81 0.02
CA ASP A 112 26.00 4.96 0.40
C ASP A 112 25.28 5.86 1.40
N GLU A 113 23.97 6.08 1.23
CA GLU A 113 23.14 6.81 2.19
C GLU A 113 23.14 6.11 3.57
N VAL A 114 22.99 4.79 3.58
CA VAL A 114 23.06 3.99 4.81
C VAL A 114 24.44 4.07 5.43
N LYS A 115 25.52 4.04 4.65
CA LYS A 115 26.90 4.17 5.15
C LYS A 115 27.15 5.53 5.79
N GLN A 116 26.60 6.60 5.23
CA GLN A 116 26.68 7.93 5.84
C GLN A 116 25.99 7.97 7.22
N GLY A 117 24.82 7.34 7.34
CA GLY A 117 24.06 7.28 8.60
C GLY A 117 24.73 6.41 9.68
N ILE A 118 25.49 5.39 9.30
CA ILE A 118 26.15 4.46 10.26
C ILE A 118 27.54 4.95 10.69
N GLY A 119 28.07 6.01 10.05
CA GLY A 119 29.38 6.57 10.40
C GLY A 119 30.51 5.56 10.26
N ASN A 120 31.06 5.40 9.09
CA ASN A 120 32.29 4.61 8.76
C ASN A 120 32.31 3.12 9.16
N LYS A 121 31.17 2.55 9.64
CA LYS A 121 31.08 1.11 9.91
C LYS A 121 30.78 0.37 8.60
N LYS A 122 31.47 -0.77 8.36
CA LYS A 122 31.21 -1.61 7.19
C LYS A 122 29.78 -2.15 7.21
N PHE A 123 28.99 -1.85 6.19
CA PHE A 123 27.67 -2.44 5.98
C PHE A 123 27.82 -3.92 5.59
N ARG A 124 27.83 -4.81 6.59
CA ARG A 124 28.18 -6.24 6.42
C ARG A 124 27.22 -7.00 5.48
N ARG A 125 26.00 -6.48 5.25
CA ARG A 125 24.97 -7.14 4.45
C ARG A 125 24.72 -6.45 3.10
N GLU A 126 25.63 -5.62 2.63
CA GLU A 126 25.52 -4.89 1.38
C GLU A 126 25.20 -5.79 0.18
N LYS A 127 25.98 -6.87 0.01
CA LYS A 127 25.77 -7.84 -1.09
C LYS A 127 24.39 -8.52 -1.01
N LEU A 128 23.96 -8.88 0.20
CA LEU A 128 22.66 -9.49 0.40
C LEU A 128 21.52 -8.51 0.02
N TYR A 129 21.64 -7.25 0.43
CA TYR A 129 20.66 -6.20 0.08
C TYR A 129 20.56 -6.04 -1.44
N VAL A 130 21.70 -5.93 -2.14
CA VAL A 130 21.72 -5.76 -3.60
C VAL A 130 21.06 -6.94 -4.31
N VAL A 131 21.38 -8.18 -3.92
CA VAL A 131 20.78 -9.39 -4.51
C VAL A 131 19.29 -9.48 -4.23
N MET A 132 18.88 -9.18 -2.99
CA MET A 132 17.48 -9.18 -2.60
C MET A 132 16.66 -8.17 -3.42
N MET A 133 17.11 -6.92 -3.52
CA MET A 133 16.39 -5.87 -4.24
C MET A 133 16.38 -6.08 -5.75
N LYS A 134 17.46 -6.62 -6.31
CA LYS A 134 17.62 -6.73 -7.77
C LYS A 134 16.93 -7.96 -8.36
N PHE A 135 16.89 -9.07 -7.61
CA PHE A 135 16.40 -10.35 -8.11
C PHE A 135 15.28 -10.96 -7.26
N ILE A 136 15.52 -11.13 -5.96
CA ILE A 136 14.61 -11.92 -5.12
C ILE A 136 13.28 -11.19 -4.91
N ALA A 137 13.32 -9.93 -4.52
CA ALA A 137 12.10 -9.16 -4.25
C ALA A 137 11.21 -8.99 -5.49
N PRO A 138 11.70 -8.59 -6.68
CA PRO A 138 10.85 -8.51 -7.87
C PRO A 138 10.20 -9.85 -8.25
N VAL A 139 10.95 -10.95 -8.13
CA VAL A 139 10.42 -12.29 -8.45
C VAL A 139 9.31 -12.69 -7.48
N LEU A 140 9.52 -12.52 -6.18
CA LEU A 140 8.50 -12.84 -5.17
C LEU A 140 7.26 -11.95 -5.32
N LEU A 141 7.43 -10.66 -5.56
CA LEU A 141 6.34 -9.74 -5.79
C LEU A 141 5.55 -10.09 -7.05
N PHE A 142 6.25 -10.51 -8.10
CA PHE A 142 5.59 -10.97 -9.34
C PHE A 142 4.78 -12.26 -9.11
N LEU A 143 5.28 -13.20 -8.31
CA LEU A 143 4.52 -14.39 -7.93
C LEU A 143 3.26 -14.03 -7.12
N ILE A 144 3.38 -13.10 -6.16
CA ILE A 144 2.23 -12.60 -5.39
C ILE A 144 1.21 -11.92 -6.32
N PHE A 145 1.68 -11.12 -7.27
CA PHE A 145 0.81 -10.48 -8.26
C PHE A 145 0.07 -11.50 -9.14
N LEU A 146 0.74 -12.56 -9.60
CA LEU A 146 0.09 -13.63 -10.35
C LEU A 146 -0.96 -14.37 -9.52
N GLN A 147 -0.74 -14.53 -8.21
CA GLN A 147 -1.71 -15.15 -7.33
C GLN A 147 -2.99 -14.32 -7.19
N ALA A 148 -2.91 -12.99 -7.31
CA ALA A 148 -4.09 -12.14 -7.29
C ALA A 148 -5.10 -12.52 -8.39
N PHE A 149 -4.64 -13.05 -9.51
CA PHE A 149 -5.48 -13.50 -10.63
C PHE A 149 -5.78 -15.00 -10.58
N ASN A 150 -5.53 -15.66 -9.45
CA ASN A 150 -5.78 -17.10 -9.26
C ASN A 150 -5.05 -18.00 -10.28
N VAL A 151 -3.92 -17.55 -10.82
CA VAL A 151 -3.17 -18.29 -11.83
C VAL A 151 -2.68 -19.64 -11.30
N PHE A 152 -2.42 -19.72 -9.99
CA PHE A 152 -1.98 -20.96 -9.34
C PHE A 152 -3.11 -21.91 -8.95
N SER A 153 -4.38 -21.59 -9.24
CA SER A 153 -5.50 -22.55 -8.99
C SER A 153 -5.39 -23.80 -9.85
N PHE A 154 -4.60 -23.74 -10.93
CA PHE A 154 -4.32 -24.89 -11.79
C PHE A 154 -3.39 -25.94 -11.13
N LEU A 155 -2.76 -25.59 -10.00
CA LEU A 155 -1.85 -26.48 -9.24
C LEU A 155 -2.54 -27.21 -8.08
N LYS A 156 -3.86 -27.08 -7.96
CA LYS A 156 -4.70 -27.75 -6.98
C LYS A 156 -5.45 -28.98 -7.62
#